data_47234c8223bf8441deefa32d3da80b11
#
_entry.id   47234c8223bf8441deefa32d3da80b11
#
_cell.length_a   1.000
_cell.length_b   1.000
_cell.length_c   1.000
_cell.angle_alpha   90.00
_cell.angle_beta   90.00
_cell.angle_gamma   90.00
#
_symmetry.space_group_name_H-M   'P 1'
#
loop_
_entity.id
_entity.type
_entity.pdbx_description
1 polymer ?
#
loop_
_entity_poly.entity_id
_entity_poly.type
_entity_poly.pdbx_seq_one_letter_code
_entity_poly.pdbx_strand_id
1 'polypeptide(L)'
;MARIKNMKNAKKIENPGVLLKRLMGYIMKHYGAAFVTVLICILISVICNVQGTMFMQTLIDDYIVPMLKDGSRDFSGLAHAITRVAGFYAIGVAVTLLYSQIMVNITQGTLRSLRDDLFTHMQDLPIKYFDTHAHGDIMSVYTNDIDTLRQMISQSIPQIFNSGSMVVSLIVCMLVLSVPLTVVSLAMVGIMVYLSKRIATLSGKYFVQQQKDLGAANGYIEEMMQGQKVVKVFCHEEKSIEEFKELNDKLFHSADNANKFANIAMPVNAQVGNISYVIVAIVGGILAINGIGSFTLGGLASFLTFNKSLNMPIGQVSQQVNFVAMALAGAQRIFELLDEEPEVDEGYVTLVNATEDADGTIHETDKHTGTWAWKHFHKEDGTTTYAKLLGDVEFLGVDFGYDEKKIVLHDIKMFATPGQKIAFVGSTGAGKTTITNLINRFYDIQDGKIRYDGININKIKKADLRHSLGMVLQDTHLFTASVKDNIRYGKLDATDEEVIEAAKLANADSFIERLPQGYDTVLTGDGANLSQGQRQLLSIARAAIADPPVLILDEATSSIDTRTEKIVQEGMDRLMHGRTTFVIAHRLSTIKNSDCIMVLEQGRIIERGSHDDLIEEQGRYYQLYTGNKA
;
A
#
# COMPACT_ATOMS: atom_id res chain seq x y z
N MET A 1 -8.41 20.91 -3.59
CA MET A 1 -9.12 20.71 -4.88
C MET A 1 -8.65 19.51 -5.70
N ALA A 2 -7.40 19.10 -5.65
CA ALA A 2 -6.90 17.90 -6.37
C ALA A 2 -7.50 16.57 -5.84
N ARG A 3 -7.66 16.39 -4.51
CA ARG A 3 -8.25 15.18 -3.90
C ARG A 3 -9.72 14.93 -4.26
N ILE A 4 -10.52 15.99 -4.49
CA ILE A 4 -11.94 15.88 -4.92
C ILE A 4 -12.05 15.42 -6.38
N LYS A 5 -11.03 15.66 -7.21
CA LYS A 5 -10.99 15.17 -8.60
C LYS A 5 -10.76 13.66 -8.69
N ASN A 6 -10.00 13.11 -7.74
CA ASN A 6 -9.72 11.65 -7.71
C ASN A 6 -10.92 10.80 -7.25
N MET A 7 -11.82 11.32 -6.40
CA MET A 7 -13.06 10.59 -6.05
C MET A 7 -14.07 10.47 -7.21
N LYS A 8 -13.94 11.25 -8.29
CA LYS A 8 -14.75 11.07 -9.52
C LYS A 8 -14.27 9.95 -10.43
N ASN A 9 -13.05 9.45 -10.22
CA ASN A 9 -12.45 8.34 -10.96
C ASN A 9 -12.28 7.10 -10.07
N ALA A 10 -13.31 6.68 -9.34
CA ALA A 10 -13.39 5.29 -8.95
C ALA A 10 -13.40 4.50 -10.27
N LYS A 11 -12.21 4.03 -10.71
CA LYS A 11 -12.07 3.17 -11.89
C LYS A 11 -13.12 2.06 -11.74
N LYS A 12 -14.01 1.95 -12.71
CA LYS A 12 -15.00 0.89 -12.76
C LYS A 12 -14.21 -0.41 -12.70
N ILE A 13 -14.53 -1.30 -11.76
CA ILE A 13 -13.82 -2.57 -11.58
C ILE A 13 -13.76 -3.26 -12.95
N GLU A 14 -12.57 -3.35 -13.52
CA GLU A 14 -12.34 -4.02 -14.79
C GLU A 14 -12.47 -5.53 -14.57
N ASN A 15 -13.61 -6.12 -14.96
CA ASN A 15 -13.87 -7.56 -14.89
C ASN A 15 -13.73 -8.19 -13.49
N PRO A 16 -14.73 -8.01 -12.60
CA PRO A 16 -14.73 -8.61 -11.25
C PRO A 16 -14.44 -10.11 -11.23
N GLY A 17 -14.84 -10.84 -12.29
CA GLY A 17 -14.59 -12.28 -12.42
C GLY A 17 -13.12 -12.62 -12.63
N VAL A 18 -12.37 -11.80 -13.34
CA VAL A 18 -10.92 -12.00 -13.55
C VAL A 18 -10.16 -11.79 -12.26
N LEU A 19 -10.48 -10.72 -11.52
CA LEU A 19 -9.88 -10.42 -10.21
C LEU A 19 -10.16 -11.52 -9.19
N LEU A 20 -11.42 -11.98 -9.12
CA LEU A 20 -11.79 -13.09 -8.25
C LEU A 20 -11.04 -14.37 -8.63
N LYS A 21 -10.95 -14.68 -9.92
CA LYS A 21 -10.21 -15.85 -10.42
C LYS A 21 -8.71 -15.76 -10.06
N ARG A 22 -8.11 -14.58 -10.19
CA ARG A 22 -6.70 -14.35 -9.84
C ARG A 22 -6.46 -14.55 -8.34
N LEU A 23 -7.31 -13.96 -7.50
CA LEU A 23 -7.25 -14.13 -6.06
C LEU A 23 -7.47 -15.58 -5.64
N MET A 24 -8.48 -16.25 -6.21
CA MET A 24 -8.72 -17.68 -5.94
C MET A 24 -7.55 -18.53 -6.41
N GLY A 25 -6.92 -18.20 -7.56
CA GLY A 25 -5.70 -18.84 -8.03
C GLY A 25 -4.55 -18.73 -7.03
N TYR A 26 -4.39 -17.53 -6.43
CA TYR A 26 -3.39 -17.29 -5.40
C TYR A 26 -3.62 -18.15 -4.14
N ILE A 27 -4.86 -18.21 -3.65
CA ILE A 27 -5.26 -19.06 -2.51
C ILE A 27 -5.05 -20.53 -2.83
N MET A 28 -5.51 -20.98 -4.01
CA MET A 28 -5.43 -22.38 -4.42
C MET A 28 -4.00 -22.88 -4.62
N LYS A 29 -3.10 -22.01 -5.08
CA LYS A 29 -1.67 -22.34 -5.26
C LYS A 29 -1.00 -22.73 -3.95
N HIS A 30 -1.32 -22.04 -2.85
CA HIS A 30 -0.66 -22.22 -1.56
C HIS A 30 -1.45 -23.07 -0.56
N TYR A 31 -2.79 -23.01 -0.63
CA TYR A 31 -3.70 -23.59 0.37
C TYR A 31 -4.85 -24.41 -0.25
N GLY A 32 -4.71 -24.89 -1.50
CA GLY A 32 -5.80 -25.53 -2.24
C GLY A 32 -6.44 -26.71 -1.52
N ALA A 33 -5.65 -27.65 -1.00
CA ALA A 33 -6.17 -28.80 -0.27
C ALA A 33 -6.94 -28.40 1.00
N ALA A 34 -6.38 -27.45 1.78
CA ALA A 34 -7.02 -26.93 2.98
C ALA A 34 -8.34 -26.22 2.66
N PHE A 35 -8.39 -25.44 1.56
CA PHE A 35 -9.58 -24.73 1.13
C PHE A 35 -10.69 -25.70 0.69
N VAL A 36 -10.36 -26.76 -0.06
CA VAL A 36 -11.32 -27.83 -0.42
C VAL A 36 -11.84 -28.52 0.83
N THR A 37 -10.99 -28.80 1.82
CA THR A 37 -11.41 -29.37 3.10
C THR A 37 -12.43 -28.46 3.81
N VAL A 38 -12.22 -27.14 3.81
CA VAL A 38 -13.19 -26.16 4.36
C VAL A 38 -14.54 -26.28 3.67
N LEU A 39 -14.57 -26.35 2.32
CA LEU A 39 -15.83 -26.48 1.57
C LEU A 39 -16.58 -27.77 1.92
N ILE A 40 -15.85 -28.89 2.04
CA ILE A 40 -16.43 -30.16 2.46
C ILE A 40 -16.98 -30.09 3.88
N CYS A 41 -16.22 -29.50 4.80
CA CYS A 41 -16.66 -29.29 6.19
C CYS A 41 -17.93 -28.43 6.28
N ILE A 42 -18.03 -27.36 5.47
CA ILE A 42 -19.24 -26.53 5.41
C ILE A 42 -20.44 -27.37 4.94
N LEU A 43 -20.29 -28.20 3.88
CA LEU A 43 -21.36 -29.06 3.40
C LEU A 43 -21.82 -30.07 4.48
N ILE A 44 -20.88 -30.68 5.20
CA ILE A 44 -21.21 -31.61 6.30
C ILE A 44 -21.97 -30.85 7.41
N SER A 45 -21.51 -29.65 7.79
CA SER A 45 -22.19 -28.83 8.80
C SER A 45 -23.61 -28.48 8.39
N VAL A 46 -23.83 -28.09 7.13
CA VAL A 46 -25.16 -27.79 6.58
C VAL A 46 -26.07 -29.04 6.63
N ILE A 47 -25.58 -30.20 6.21
CA ILE A 47 -26.34 -31.44 6.25
C ILE A 47 -26.73 -31.77 7.70
N CYS A 48 -25.80 -31.66 8.66
CA CYS A 48 -26.09 -31.92 10.07
C CYS A 48 -27.18 -30.99 10.63
N ASN A 49 -27.15 -29.70 10.26
CA ASN A 49 -28.15 -28.72 10.67
C ASN A 49 -29.54 -29.02 10.08
N VAL A 50 -29.59 -29.37 8.81
CA VAL A 50 -30.86 -29.71 8.12
C VAL A 50 -31.49 -30.96 8.71
N GLN A 51 -30.70 -31.99 9.05
CA GLN A 51 -31.19 -33.23 9.70
C GLN A 51 -31.88 -32.93 11.04
N GLY A 52 -31.37 -32.00 11.83
CA GLY A 52 -32.03 -31.56 13.07
C GLY A 52 -33.43 -31.00 12.84
N THR A 53 -33.65 -30.27 11.74
CA THR A 53 -34.97 -29.74 11.37
C THR A 53 -35.91 -30.83 10.81
N MET A 54 -35.39 -31.74 9.99
CA MET A 54 -36.17 -32.90 9.50
C MET A 54 -36.63 -33.81 10.64
N PHE A 55 -35.84 -33.90 11.70
CA PHE A 55 -36.22 -34.68 12.89
C PHE A 55 -37.54 -34.25 13.52
N MET A 56 -37.95 -32.99 13.35
CA MET A 56 -39.24 -32.53 13.86
C MET A 56 -40.42 -33.33 13.26
N GLN A 57 -40.34 -33.69 11.98
CA GLN A 57 -41.34 -34.54 11.37
C GLN A 57 -41.34 -35.95 12.00
N THR A 58 -40.16 -36.59 12.04
CA THR A 58 -39.99 -37.93 12.66
C THR A 58 -40.46 -37.92 14.13
N LEU A 59 -40.12 -36.89 14.87
CA LEU A 59 -40.52 -36.75 16.27
C LEU A 59 -42.05 -36.75 16.44
N ILE A 60 -42.77 -36.01 15.60
CA ILE A 60 -44.21 -35.87 15.70
C ILE A 60 -44.89 -37.12 15.12
N ASP A 61 -44.54 -37.53 13.89
CA ASP A 61 -45.28 -38.57 13.15
C ASP A 61 -44.95 -39.97 13.63
N ASP A 62 -43.69 -40.28 13.97
CA ASP A 62 -43.22 -41.63 14.30
C ASP A 62 -43.26 -41.93 15.81
N TYR A 63 -43.20 -40.86 16.66
CA TYR A 63 -43.16 -41.05 18.12
C TYR A 63 -44.33 -40.42 18.83
N ILE A 64 -44.59 -39.11 18.70
CA ILE A 64 -45.64 -38.44 19.51
C ILE A 64 -47.04 -38.89 19.15
N VAL A 65 -47.38 -38.87 17.85
CA VAL A 65 -48.75 -39.24 17.41
C VAL A 65 -49.08 -40.72 17.69
N PRO A 66 -48.20 -41.73 17.44
CA PRO A 66 -48.45 -43.10 17.84
C PRO A 66 -48.58 -43.28 19.34
N MET A 67 -47.69 -42.70 20.15
CA MET A 67 -47.75 -42.80 21.61
C MET A 67 -49.03 -42.21 22.19
N LEU A 68 -49.57 -41.14 21.60
CA LEU A 68 -50.87 -40.57 22.00
C LEU A 68 -52.05 -41.45 21.64
N LYS A 69 -51.98 -42.18 20.49
CA LYS A 69 -53.03 -43.11 20.04
C LYS A 69 -53.04 -44.39 20.87
N ASP A 70 -51.87 -44.93 21.15
CA ASP A 70 -51.73 -46.24 21.83
C ASP A 70 -51.69 -46.10 23.37
N GLY A 71 -51.65 -44.89 23.91
CA GLY A 71 -51.53 -44.63 25.36
C GLY A 71 -50.22 -45.17 25.97
N SER A 72 -49.23 -45.51 25.12
CA SER A 72 -47.96 -46.07 25.54
C SER A 72 -47.06 -45.02 26.26
N ARG A 73 -46.39 -45.45 27.33
CA ARG A 73 -45.38 -44.65 28.07
C ARG A 73 -43.96 -45.12 27.85
N ASP A 74 -43.72 -45.89 26.77
CA ASP A 74 -42.37 -46.30 26.45
C ASP A 74 -41.63 -45.21 25.65
N PHE A 75 -40.65 -44.55 26.30
CA PHE A 75 -39.83 -43.50 25.73
C PHE A 75 -38.48 -44.02 25.17
N SER A 76 -38.23 -45.31 25.15
CA SER A 76 -36.94 -45.89 24.75
C SER A 76 -36.57 -45.55 23.29
N GLY A 77 -37.55 -45.71 22.37
CA GLY A 77 -37.38 -45.36 20.96
C GLY A 77 -37.12 -43.88 20.75
N LEU A 78 -37.86 -43.00 21.47
CA LEU A 78 -37.67 -41.57 21.43
C LEU A 78 -36.26 -41.14 21.95
N ALA A 79 -35.80 -41.77 23.05
CA ALA A 79 -34.48 -41.49 23.60
C ALA A 79 -33.33 -41.81 22.59
N HIS A 80 -33.44 -42.93 21.89
CA HIS A 80 -32.49 -43.28 20.82
C HIS A 80 -32.51 -42.30 19.64
N ALA A 81 -33.68 -41.83 19.24
CA ALA A 81 -33.81 -40.86 18.17
C ALA A 81 -33.23 -39.49 18.55
N ILE A 82 -33.49 -39.04 19.78
CA ILE A 82 -32.91 -37.80 20.33
C ILE A 82 -31.38 -37.89 20.42
N THR A 83 -30.85 -39.04 20.90
CA THR A 83 -29.39 -39.25 21.01
C THR A 83 -28.73 -39.23 19.62
N ARG A 84 -29.36 -39.80 18.59
CA ARG A 84 -28.89 -39.75 17.20
C ARG A 84 -28.80 -38.29 16.69
N VAL A 85 -29.85 -37.49 16.92
CA VAL A 85 -29.84 -36.05 16.50
C VAL A 85 -28.82 -35.23 17.28
N ALA A 86 -28.68 -35.48 18.59
CA ALA A 86 -27.63 -34.89 19.38
C ALA A 86 -26.24 -35.20 18.82
N GLY A 87 -26.02 -36.42 18.33
CA GLY A 87 -24.79 -36.81 17.60
C GLY A 87 -24.55 -35.99 16.33
N PHE A 88 -25.59 -35.77 15.51
CA PHE A 88 -25.48 -34.89 14.33
C PHE A 88 -25.11 -33.48 14.70
N TYR A 89 -25.73 -32.87 15.73
CA TYR A 89 -25.36 -31.54 16.20
C TYR A 89 -23.94 -31.49 16.74
N ALA A 90 -23.51 -32.50 17.51
CA ALA A 90 -22.12 -32.56 18.00
C ALA A 90 -21.10 -32.62 16.86
N ILE A 91 -21.37 -33.45 15.83
CA ILE A 91 -20.55 -33.49 14.62
C ILE A 91 -20.57 -32.12 13.90
N GLY A 92 -21.74 -31.52 13.74
CA GLY A 92 -21.89 -30.18 13.14
C GLY A 92 -21.04 -29.13 13.83
N VAL A 93 -21.05 -29.10 15.18
CA VAL A 93 -20.23 -28.18 15.99
C VAL A 93 -18.75 -28.46 15.79
N ALA A 94 -18.32 -29.73 15.90
CA ALA A 94 -16.91 -30.12 15.74
C ALA A 94 -16.36 -29.73 14.34
N VAL A 95 -17.14 -30.00 13.29
CA VAL A 95 -16.76 -29.67 11.91
C VAL A 95 -16.75 -28.14 11.68
N THR A 96 -17.67 -27.39 12.31
CA THR A 96 -17.69 -25.93 12.25
C THR A 96 -16.45 -25.34 12.91
N LEU A 97 -16.04 -25.83 14.07
CA LEU A 97 -14.80 -25.42 14.73
C LEU A 97 -13.60 -25.75 13.86
N LEU A 98 -13.56 -26.93 13.27
CA LEU A 98 -12.45 -27.38 12.41
C LEU A 98 -12.29 -26.45 11.20
N TYR A 99 -13.36 -26.22 10.42
CA TYR A 99 -13.23 -25.38 9.24
C TYR A 99 -12.91 -23.91 9.59
N SER A 100 -13.40 -23.42 10.72
CA SER A 100 -13.09 -22.07 11.19
C SER A 100 -11.59 -21.92 11.49
N GLN A 101 -10.97 -22.90 12.16
CA GLN A 101 -9.53 -22.90 12.43
C GLN A 101 -8.69 -23.01 11.15
N ILE A 102 -9.09 -23.92 10.24
CA ILE A 102 -8.41 -24.05 8.94
C ILE A 102 -8.51 -22.73 8.17
N MET A 103 -9.66 -22.06 8.20
CA MET A 103 -9.89 -20.81 7.49
C MET A 103 -9.01 -19.66 8.04
N VAL A 104 -8.76 -19.62 9.34
CA VAL A 104 -7.79 -18.66 9.94
C VAL A 104 -6.40 -18.87 9.35
N ASN A 105 -5.94 -20.13 9.29
CA ASN A 105 -4.61 -20.45 8.75
C ASN A 105 -4.50 -20.08 7.26
N ILE A 106 -5.52 -20.40 6.44
CA ILE A 106 -5.57 -20.01 5.02
C ILE A 106 -5.50 -18.49 4.90
N THR A 107 -6.32 -17.77 5.66
CA THR A 107 -6.40 -16.30 5.58
C THR A 107 -5.08 -15.67 5.96
N GLN A 108 -4.55 -15.98 7.14
CA GLN A 108 -3.32 -15.35 7.63
C GLN A 108 -2.10 -15.70 6.78
N GLY A 109 -2.02 -16.96 6.33
CA GLY A 109 -0.94 -17.39 5.46
C GLY A 109 -0.99 -16.72 4.08
N THR A 110 -2.20 -16.60 3.47
CA THR A 110 -2.38 -15.88 2.20
C THR A 110 -1.98 -14.40 2.34
N LEU A 111 -2.42 -13.74 3.42
CA LEU A 111 -2.09 -12.32 3.65
C LEU A 111 -0.59 -12.11 3.93
N ARG A 112 0.06 -13.06 4.62
CA ARG A 112 1.50 -13.02 4.82
C ARG A 112 2.22 -13.05 3.48
N SER A 113 1.95 -14.06 2.65
CA SER A 113 2.59 -14.18 1.34
C SER A 113 2.32 -12.95 0.47
N LEU A 114 1.09 -12.41 0.51
CA LEU A 114 0.74 -11.21 -0.27
C LEU A 114 1.51 -9.97 0.20
N ARG A 115 1.72 -9.81 1.52
CA ARG A 115 2.53 -8.69 2.05
C ARG A 115 4.01 -8.85 1.69
N ASP A 116 4.52 -10.08 1.76
CA ASP A 116 5.91 -10.39 1.39
C ASP A 116 6.13 -10.07 -0.10
N ASP A 117 5.22 -10.52 -0.99
CA ASP A 117 5.31 -10.26 -2.43
C ASP A 117 5.19 -8.75 -2.74
N LEU A 118 4.23 -8.05 -2.10
CA LEU A 118 4.06 -6.60 -2.27
C LEU A 118 5.30 -5.82 -1.82
N PHE A 119 5.87 -6.18 -0.67
CA PHE A 119 7.03 -5.47 -0.14
C PHE A 119 8.28 -5.72 -1.00
N THR A 120 8.49 -6.96 -1.42
CA THR A 120 9.60 -7.31 -2.33
C THR A 120 9.46 -6.55 -3.65
N HIS A 121 8.28 -6.58 -4.26
CA HIS A 121 8.03 -5.88 -5.52
C HIS A 121 8.19 -4.35 -5.39
N MET A 122 7.74 -3.78 -4.27
CA MET A 122 7.91 -2.34 -4.00
C MET A 122 9.38 -1.92 -3.96
N GLN A 123 10.30 -2.79 -3.49
CA GLN A 123 11.74 -2.48 -3.50
C GLN A 123 12.33 -2.47 -4.91
N ASP A 124 11.71 -3.18 -5.85
CA ASP A 124 12.16 -3.26 -7.24
C ASP A 124 11.55 -2.14 -8.13
N LEU A 125 10.64 -1.31 -7.59
CA LEU A 125 10.00 -0.26 -8.36
C LEU A 125 10.94 0.94 -8.61
N PRO A 126 10.83 1.60 -9.78
CA PRO A 126 11.59 2.80 -10.08
C PRO A 126 11.16 3.98 -9.20
N ILE A 127 12.07 4.91 -8.94
CA ILE A 127 11.79 6.15 -8.16
C ILE A 127 10.62 6.93 -8.76
N LYS A 128 10.46 6.92 -10.09
CA LYS A 128 9.32 7.52 -10.80
C LYS A 128 7.96 7.13 -10.20
N TYR A 129 7.82 5.87 -9.75
CA TYR A 129 6.58 5.41 -9.11
C TYR A 129 6.28 6.19 -7.83
N PHE A 130 7.28 6.36 -6.97
CA PHE A 130 7.14 7.07 -5.69
C PHE A 130 6.96 8.59 -5.87
N ASP A 131 7.55 9.17 -6.91
CA ASP A 131 7.39 10.59 -7.24
C ASP A 131 5.99 10.91 -7.80
N THR A 132 5.33 9.93 -8.44
CA THR A 132 4.02 10.11 -9.09
C THR A 132 2.84 9.67 -8.22
N HIS A 133 3.08 8.86 -7.19
CA HIS A 133 2.05 8.33 -6.29
C HIS A 133 2.23 8.87 -4.87
N ALA A 134 1.13 9.27 -4.24
CA ALA A 134 1.18 9.72 -2.85
C ALA A 134 1.50 8.55 -1.91
N HIS A 135 2.45 8.73 -1.00
CA HIS A 135 2.82 7.70 -0.01
C HIS A 135 1.63 7.18 0.80
N GLY A 136 0.64 8.05 1.08
CA GLY A 136 -0.59 7.66 1.77
C GLY A 136 -1.47 6.70 0.95
N ASP A 137 -1.46 6.81 -0.38
CA ASP A 137 -2.22 5.91 -1.26
C ASP A 137 -1.53 4.52 -1.30
N ILE A 138 -0.20 4.49 -1.41
CA ILE A 138 0.59 3.26 -1.33
C ILE A 138 0.38 2.58 0.03
N MET A 139 0.46 3.33 1.13
CA MET A 139 0.25 2.80 2.48
C MET A 139 -1.17 2.26 2.67
N SER A 140 -2.18 2.87 2.03
CA SER A 140 -3.57 2.38 2.05
C SER A 140 -3.72 0.98 1.44
N VAL A 141 -2.89 0.61 0.45
CA VAL A 141 -2.84 -0.75 -0.12
C VAL A 141 -2.40 -1.75 0.94
N TYR A 142 -1.35 -1.43 1.71
CA TYR A 142 -0.82 -2.31 2.77
C TYR A 142 -1.74 -2.43 3.99
N THR A 143 -2.55 -1.43 4.27
CA THR A 143 -3.42 -1.39 5.46
C THR A 143 -4.86 -1.72 5.12
N ASN A 144 -5.56 -0.80 4.46
CA ASN A 144 -7.00 -0.90 4.23
C ASN A 144 -7.39 -1.99 3.23
N ASP A 145 -6.65 -2.08 2.11
CA ASP A 145 -6.99 -3.02 1.04
C ASP A 145 -6.71 -4.46 1.44
N ILE A 146 -5.58 -4.69 2.12
CA ILE A 146 -5.26 -6.01 2.69
C ILE A 146 -6.28 -6.40 3.76
N ASP A 147 -6.78 -5.45 4.59
CA ASP A 147 -7.78 -5.77 5.60
C ASP A 147 -9.15 -6.11 4.98
N THR A 148 -9.56 -5.42 3.93
CA THR A 148 -10.78 -5.78 3.19
C THR A 148 -10.67 -7.16 2.54
N LEU A 149 -9.49 -7.54 2.00
CA LEU A 149 -9.23 -8.90 1.52
C LEU A 149 -9.28 -9.93 2.65
N ARG A 150 -8.71 -9.61 3.82
CA ARG A 150 -8.80 -10.47 5.00
C ARG A 150 -10.24 -10.80 5.32
N GLN A 151 -11.11 -9.79 5.36
CA GLN A 151 -12.53 -9.95 5.66
C GLN A 151 -13.25 -10.78 4.59
N MET A 152 -12.93 -10.57 3.31
CA MET A 152 -13.50 -11.36 2.23
C MET A 152 -13.09 -12.82 2.32
N ILE A 153 -11.81 -13.12 2.50
CA ILE A 153 -11.29 -14.49 2.56
C ILE A 153 -11.82 -15.22 3.81
N SER A 154 -11.72 -14.57 5.00
CA SER A 154 -12.04 -15.22 6.27
C SER A 154 -13.54 -15.36 6.52
N GLN A 155 -14.37 -14.45 6.01
CA GLN A 155 -15.79 -14.37 6.34
C GLN A 155 -16.68 -14.47 5.10
N SER A 156 -16.48 -13.61 4.07
CA SER A 156 -17.44 -13.52 2.98
C SER A 156 -17.50 -14.78 2.12
N ILE A 157 -16.35 -15.34 1.73
CA ILE A 157 -16.32 -16.56 0.90
C ILE A 157 -16.95 -17.75 1.64
N PRO A 158 -16.54 -18.11 2.87
CA PRO A 158 -17.18 -19.20 3.62
C PRO A 158 -18.67 -18.97 3.87
N GLN A 159 -19.06 -17.72 4.20
CA GLN A 159 -20.46 -17.38 4.48
C GLN A 159 -21.35 -17.49 3.24
N ILE A 160 -20.89 -17.02 2.07
CA ILE A 160 -21.64 -17.17 0.82
C ILE A 160 -21.82 -18.65 0.48
N PHE A 161 -20.76 -19.46 0.63
CA PHE A 161 -20.83 -20.89 0.34
C PHE A 161 -21.74 -21.62 1.35
N ASN A 162 -21.64 -21.29 2.65
CA ASN A 162 -22.50 -21.87 3.68
C ASN A 162 -23.97 -21.48 3.46
N SER A 163 -24.27 -20.19 3.26
CA SER A 163 -25.64 -19.72 3.05
C SER A 163 -26.23 -20.25 1.74
N GLY A 164 -25.44 -20.29 0.66
CA GLY A 164 -25.86 -20.87 -0.60
C GLY A 164 -26.21 -22.37 -0.48
N SER A 165 -25.32 -23.14 0.16
CA SER A 165 -25.55 -24.58 0.42
C SER A 165 -26.77 -24.80 1.32
N MET A 166 -26.95 -23.96 2.33
CA MET A 166 -28.12 -24.02 3.22
C MET A 166 -29.43 -23.77 2.47
N VAL A 167 -29.49 -22.71 1.65
CA VAL A 167 -30.68 -22.40 0.81
C VAL A 167 -31.01 -23.56 -0.11
N VAL A 168 -30.04 -24.12 -0.82
CA VAL A 168 -30.24 -25.28 -1.70
C VAL A 168 -30.76 -26.47 -0.91
N SER A 169 -30.14 -26.79 0.23
CA SER A 169 -30.55 -27.95 1.05
C SER A 169 -31.98 -27.77 1.61
N LEU A 170 -32.32 -26.55 2.08
CA LEU A 170 -33.66 -26.23 2.57
C LEU A 170 -34.70 -26.38 1.46
N ILE A 171 -34.44 -25.85 0.24
CA ILE A 171 -35.37 -25.98 -0.89
C ILE A 171 -35.56 -27.46 -1.28
N VAL A 172 -34.49 -28.24 -1.31
CA VAL A 172 -34.60 -29.71 -1.60
C VAL A 172 -35.48 -30.42 -0.56
N CYS A 173 -35.25 -30.15 0.73
CA CYS A 173 -36.10 -30.73 1.80
C CYS A 173 -37.56 -30.29 1.72
N MET A 174 -37.80 -29.00 1.41
CA MET A 174 -39.16 -28.50 1.22
C MET A 174 -39.86 -29.12 0.03
N LEU A 175 -39.17 -29.36 -1.09
CA LEU A 175 -39.71 -30.07 -2.26
C LEU A 175 -40.06 -31.54 -1.95
N VAL A 176 -39.25 -32.21 -1.14
CA VAL A 176 -39.51 -33.59 -0.69
C VAL A 176 -40.76 -33.65 0.19
N LEU A 177 -40.96 -32.64 1.06
CA LEU A 177 -42.12 -32.57 1.96
C LEU A 177 -43.41 -32.21 1.22
N SER A 178 -43.39 -31.16 0.40
CA SER A 178 -44.57 -30.70 -0.35
C SER A 178 -44.21 -29.74 -1.47
N VAL A 179 -44.39 -30.12 -2.71
CA VAL A 179 -44.16 -29.27 -3.88
C VAL A 179 -45.09 -28.04 -3.89
N PRO A 180 -46.42 -28.15 -3.63
CA PRO A 180 -47.32 -27.01 -3.64
C PRO A 180 -46.92 -25.91 -2.63
N LEU A 181 -46.57 -26.32 -1.39
CA LEU A 181 -46.17 -25.38 -0.36
C LEU A 181 -44.81 -24.74 -0.67
N THR A 182 -43.90 -25.48 -1.32
CA THR A 182 -42.60 -24.94 -1.74
C THR A 182 -42.78 -23.85 -2.79
N VAL A 183 -43.70 -24.02 -3.74
CA VAL A 183 -44.01 -22.95 -4.74
C VAL A 183 -44.52 -21.70 -4.05
N VAL A 184 -45.42 -21.82 -3.05
CA VAL A 184 -45.92 -20.67 -2.27
C VAL A 184 -44.77 -19.98 -1.52
N SER A 185 -43.92 -20.75 -0.85
CA SER A 185 -42.76 -20.20 -0.12
C SER A 185 -41.78 -19.49 -1.05
N LEU A 186 -41.46 -20.06 -2.20
CA LEU A 186 -40.57 -19.46 -3.21
C LEU A 186 -41.18 -18.17 -3.80
N ALA A 187 -42.49 -18.10 -4.00
CA ALA A 187 -43.14 -16.86 -4.42
C ALA A 187 -42.98 -15.77 -3.37
N MET A 188 -43.13 -16.09 -2.08
CA MET A 188 -42.92 -15.14 -0.97
C MET A 188 -41.45 -14.71 -0.85
N VAL A 189 -40.50 -15.62 -1.06
CA VAL A 189 -39.06 -15.27 -1.16
C VAL A 189 -38.80 -14.32 -2.34
N GLY A 190 -39.45 -14.54 -3.49
CA GLY A 190 -39.37 -13.62 -4.63
C GLY A 190 -39.84 -12.21 -4.28
N ILE A 191 -40.96 -12.09 -3.55
CA ILE A 191 -41.47 -10.80 -3.04
C ILE A 191 -40.47 -10.16 -2.08
N MET A 192 -39.91 -10.93 -1.15
CA MET A 192 -38.90 -10.47 -0.20
C MET A 192 -37.66 -9.92 -0.92
N VAL A 193 -37.11 -10.63 -1.88
CA VAL A 193 -35.95 -10.21 -2.68
C VAL A 193 -36.26 -8.95 -3.48
N TYR A 194 -37.45 -8.86 -4.08
CA TYR A 194 -37.89 -7.66 -4.80
C TYR A 194 -37.96 -6.42 -3.89
N LEU A 195 -38.60 -6.55 -2.72
CA LEU A 195 -38.70 -5.45 -1.74
C LEU A 195 -37.32 -5.05 -1.21
N SER A 196 -36.46 -6.02 -0.85
CA SER A 196 -35.10 -5.78 -0.41
C SER A 196 -34.28 -5.03 -1.46
N LYS A 197 -34.38 -5.40 -2.75
CA LYS A 197 -33.71 -4.71 -3.86
C LYS A 197 -34.19 -3.27 -3.99
N ARG A 198 -35.49 -3.01 -3.85
CA ARG A 198 -36.05 -1.65 -3.90
C ARG A 198 -35.53 -0.80 -2.75
N ILE A 199 -35.56 -1.32 -1.52
CA ILE A 199 -35.06 -0.62 -0.33
C ILE A 199 -33.56 -0.34 -0.47
N ALA A 200 -32.77 -1.33 -0.88
CA ALA A 200 -31.32 -1.18 -1.08
C ALA A 200 -30.97 -0.13 -2.15
N THR A 201 -31.75 -0.05 -3.24
CA THR A 201 -31.54 0.97 -4.29
C THR A 201 -31.80 2.36 -3.75
N LEU A 202 -32.88 2.56 -2.96
CA LEU A 202 -33.20 3.84 -2.34
C LEU A 202 -32.16 4.25 -1.30
N SER A 203 -31.82 3.35 -0.40
CA SER A 203 -30.80 3.54 0.64
C SER A 203 -29.44 3.86 0.03
N GLY A 204 -29.00 3.13 -1.02
CA GLY A 204 -27.72 3.31 -1.67
C GLY A 204 -27.50 4.72 -2.22
N LYS A 205 -28.56 5.37 -2.76
CA LYS A 205 -28.48 6.75 -3.21
C LYS A 205 -28.14 7.73 -2.07
N TYR A 206 -28.76 7.54 -0.91
CA TYR A 206 -28.49 8.38 0.26
C TYR A 206 -27.14 8.06 0.90
N PHE A 207 -26.69 6.80 0.90
CA PHE A 207 -25.34 6.45 1.36
C PHE A 207 -24.23 7.11 0.54
N VAL A 208 -24.41 7.20 -0.79
CA VAL A 208 -23.46 7.94 -1.65
C VAL A 208 -23.42 9.43 -1.27
N GLN A 209 -24.59 10.05 -0.99
CA GLN A 209 -24.64 11.44 -0.54
C GLN A 209 -24.00 11.61 0.85
N GLN A 210 -24.30 10.72 1.79
CA GLN A 210 -23.70 10.71 3.13
C GLN A 210 -22.18 10.64 3.06
N GLN A 211 -21.62 9.77 2.19
CA GLN A 211 -20.15 9.67 2.02
C GLN A 211 -19.55 10.98 1.48
N LYS A 212 -20.26 11.68 0.61
CA LYS A 212 -19.85 12.98 0.12
C LYS A 212 -19.81 14.04 1.23
N ASP A 213 -20.87 14.10 2.03
CA ASP A 213 -21.00 15.07 3.11
C ASP A 213 -20.03 14.78 4.25
N LEU A 214 -19.79 13.49 4.56
CA LEU A 214 -18.75 13.04 5.49
C LEU A 214 -17.35 13.44 5.01
N GLY A 215 -17.07 13.28 3.71
CA GLY A 215 -15.81 13.72 3.12
C GLY A 215 -15.60 15.23 3.22
N ALA A 216 -16.68 16.02 3.05
CA ALA A 216 -16.62 17.47 3.20
C ALA A 216 -16.37 17.88 4.67
N ALA A 217 -17.06 17.26 5.63
CA ALA A 217 -16.88 17.52 7.05
C ALA A 217 -15.45 17.15 7.52
N ASN A 218 -14.95 15.97 7.12
CA ASN A 218 -13.59 15.53 7.45
C ASN A 218 -12.52 16.44 6.83
N GLY A 219 -12.71 16.86 5.57
CA GLY A 219 -11.78 17.80 4.90
C GLY A 219 -11.72 19.15 5.61
N TYR A 220 -12.87 19.65 6.07
CA TYR A 220 -12.91 20.89 6.85
C TYR A 220 -12.21 20.74 8.22
N ILE A 221 -12.42 19.60 8.91
CA ILE A 221 -11.72 19.32 10.17
C ILE A 221 -10.20 19.29 9.95
N GLU A 222 -9.73 18.60 8.91
CA GLU A 222 -8.30 18.52 8.57
C GLU A 222 -7.71 19.92 8.29
N GLU A 223 -8.43 20.74 7.51
CA GLU A 223 -8.03 22.11 7.19
C GLU A 223 -7.94 22.99 8.45
N MET A 224 -8.95 22.92 9.33
CA MET A 224 -8.95 23.68 10.57
C MET A 224 -7.87 23.21 11.56
N MET A 225 -7.60 21.91 11.64
CA MET A 225 -6.52 21.36 12.46
C MET A 225 -5.13 21.85 11.97
N GLN A 226 -4.88 21.83 10.67
CA GLN A 226 -3.63 22.34 10.07
C GLN A 226 -3.52 23.85 10.24
N GLY A 227 -4.63 24.57 10.05
CA GLY A 227 -4.73 26.03 10.17
C GLY A 227 -4.98 26.56 11.59
N GLN A 228 -4.97 25.72 12.65
CA GLN A 228 -5.41 26.10 13.99
C GLN A 228 -4.69 27.33 14.56
N LYS A 229 -3.38 27.47 14.28
CA LYS A 229 -2.62 28.65 14.69
C LYS A 229 -3.14 29.93 14.04
N VAL A 230 -3.53 29.85 12.76
CA VAL A 230 -4.09 30.98 12.00
C VAL A 230 -5.46 31.36 12.56
N VAL A 231 -6.33 30.35 12.78
CA VAL A 231 -7.66 30.57 13.38
C VAL A 231 -7.54 31.28 14.72
N LYS A 232 -6.58 30.87 15.59
CA LYS A 232 -6.34 31.46 16.90
C LYS A 232 -5.81 32.89 16.83
N VAL A 233 -4.82 33.16 15.94
CA VAL A 233 -4.22 34.51 15.81
C VAL A 233 -5.25 35.52 15.32
N PHE A 234 -6.15 35.11 14.41
CA PHE A 234 -7.19 36.01 13.87
C PHE A 234 -8.52 35.95 14.61
N CYS A 235 -8.63 35.15 15.70
CA CYS A 235 -9.84 35.01 16.53
C CYS A 235 -11.07 34.63 15.72
N HIS A 236 -10.95 33.69 14.78
CA HIS A 236 -12.04 33.25 13.90
C HIS A 236 -12.71 31.94 14.35
N GLU A 237 -12.60 31.56 15.63
CA GLU A 237 -13.14 30.31 16.16
C GLU A 237 -14.66 30.21 15.99
N GLU A 238 -15.39 31.30 16.31
CA GLU A 238 -16.87 31.29 16.22
C GLU A 238 -17.32 31.07 14.77
N LYS A 239 -16.70 31.72 13.80
CA LYS A 239 -16.99 31.56 12.39
C LYS A 239 -16.70 30.12 11.92
N SER A 240 -15.57 29.57 12.35
CA SER A 240 -15.20 28.18 12.02
C SER A 240 -16.17 27.18 12.60
N ILE A 241 -16.69 27.43 13.82
CA ILE A 241 -17.71 26.61 14.45
C ILE A 241 -19.05 26.68 13.69
N GLU A 242 -19.45 27.86 13.23
CA GLU A 242 -20.68 28.06 12.46
C GLU A 242 -20.61 27.31 11.11
N GLU A 243 -19.50 27.47 10.36
CA GLU A 243 -19.28 26.77 9.10
C GLU A 243 -19.26 25.23 9.30
N PHE A 244 -18.62 24.75 10.37
CA PHE A 244 -18.64 23.32 10.70
C PHE A 244 -20.05 22.81 11.01
N LYS A 245 -20.85 23.58 11.75
CA LYS A 245 -22.25 23.21 12.06
C LYS A 245 -23.08 23.04 10.79
N GLU A 246 -22.92 23.93 9.81
CA GLU A 246 -23.63 23.80 8.51
C GLU A 246 -23.24 22.49 7.78
N LEU A 247 -21.96 22.15 7.76
CA LEU A 247 -21.48 20.91 7.16
C LEU A 247 -21.99 19.68 7.92
N ASN A 248 -21.97 19.74 9.24
CA ASN A 248 -22.45 18.67 10.10
C ASN A 248 -23.98 18.46 10.00
N ASP A 249 -24.75 19.53 9.83
CA ASP A 249 -26.20 19.43 9.60
C ASP A 249 -26.51 18.79 8.24
N LYS A 250 -25.75 19.11 7.18
CA LYS A 250 -25.85 18.43 5.88
C LYS A 250 -25.56 16.95 6.01
N LEU A 251 -24.48 16.59 6.73
CA LEU A 251 -24.11 15.21 7.01
C LEU A 251 -25.22 14.51 7.82
N PHE A 252 -25.77 15.16 8.86
CA PHE A 252 -26.86 14.62 9.64
C PHE A 252 -28.07 14.27 8.76
N HIS A 253 -28.52 15.17 7.91
CA HIS A 253 -29.68 14.93 7.06
C HIS A 253 -29.45 13.81 6.03
N SER A 254 -28.27 13.73 5.44
CA SER A 254 -27.95 12.65 4.51
C SER A 254 -27.79 11.29 5.22
N ALA A 255 -27.17 11.28 6.40
CA ALA A 255 -27.02 10.08 7.23
C ALA A 255 -28.38 9.59 7.78
N ASP A 256 -29.24 10.49 8.26
CA ASP A 256 -30.59 10.16 8.74
C ASP A 256 -31.42 9.50 7.64
N ASN A 257 -31.44 10.07 6.43
CA ASN A 257 -32.15 9.49 5.30
C ASN A 257 -31.56 8.14 4.87
N ALA A 258 -30.23 8.00 4.80
CA ALA A 258 -29.58 6.75 4.47
C ALA A 258 -29.97 5.64 5.45
N ASN A 259 -29.89 5.94 6.76
CA ASN A 259 -30.16 4.97 7.81
C ASN A 259 -31.66 4.67 7.97
N LYS A 260 -32.57 5.63 7.75
CA LYS A 260 -34.01 5.38 7.72
C LYS A 260 -34.37 4.26 6.74
N PHE A 261 -33.90 4.37 5.50
CA PHE A 261 -34.18 3.33 4.49
C PHE A 261 -33.42 2.04 4.76
N ALA A 262 -32.17 2.08 5.22
CA ALA A 262 -31.41 0.88 5.55
C ALA A 262 -32.06 0.07 6.69
N ASN A 263 -32.47 0.75 7.76
CA ASN A 263 -33.02 0.11 8.95
C ASN A 263 -34.45 -0.44 8.75
N ILE A 264 -35.19 0.03 7.75
CA ILE A 264 -36.50 -0.54 7.38
C ILE A 264 -36.36 -1.92 6.71
N ALA A 265 -35.23 -2.22 6.07
CA ALA A 265 -35.07 -3.47 5.32
C ALA A 265 -35.24 -4.72 6.19
N MET A 266 -34.65 -4.73 7.39
CA MET A 266 -34.72 -5.89 8.29
C MET A 266 -36.15 -6.13 8.83
N PRO A 267 -36.89 -5.14 9.39
CA PRO A 267 -38.28 -5.32 9.78
C PRO A 267 -39.20 -5.73 8.63
N VAL A 268 -39.06 -5.15 7.45
CA VAL A 268 -39.88 -5.51 6.27
C VAL A 268 -39.66 -6.97 5.90
N ASN A 269 -38.39 -7.41 5.81
CA ASN A 269 -38.09 -8.81 5.51
C ASN A 269 -38.63 -9.77 6.58
N ALA A 270 -38.54 -9.41 7.86
CA ALA A 270 -39.10 -10.20 8.95
C ALA A 270 -40.62 -10.32 8.84
N GLN A 271 -41.33 -9.23 8.53
CA GLN A 271 -42.81 -9.27 8.38
C GLN A 271 -43.24 -10.04 7.12
N VAL A 272 -42.53 -9.91 6.01
CA VAL A 272 -42.80 -10.76 4.83
C VAL A 272 -42.60 -12.24 5.17
N GLY A 273 -41.56 -12.58 5.95
CA GLY A 273 -41.32 -13.92 6.44
C GLY A 273 -42.47 -14.41 7.38
N ASN A 274 -42.97 -13.56 8.25
CA ASN A 274 -44.12 -13.88 9.13
C ASN A 274 -45.41 -14.08 8.32
N ILE A 275 -45.67 -13.24 7.32
CA ILE A 275 -46.81 -13.41 6.40
C ILE A 275 -46.69 -14.73 5.64
N SER A 276 -45.47 -15.03 5.11
CA SER A 276 -45.20 -16.32 4.48
C SER A 276 -45.51 -17.50 5.41
N TYR A 277 -45.06 -17.41 6.66
CA TYR A 277 -45.37 -18.43 7.67
C TYR A 277 -46.85 -18.67 7.86
N VAL A 278 -47.64 -17.59 7.99
CA VAL A 278 -49.10 -17.66 8.18
C VAL A 278 -49.77 -18.26 6.94
N ILE A 279 -49.42 -17.83 5.74
CA ILE A 279 -49.97 -18.39 4.49
C ILE A 279 -49.65 -19.87 4.37
N VAL A 280 -48.41 -20.29 4.61
CA VAL A 280 -47.98 -21.67 4.60
C VAL A 280 -48.69 -22.51 5.67
N ALA A 281 -48.93 -21.93 6.89
CA ALA A 281 -49.66 -22.62 7.94
C ALA A 281 -51.12 -22.89 7.55
N ILE A 282 -51.79 -21.88 6.94
CA ILE A 282 -53.21 -22.05 6.50
C ILE A 282 -53.28 -23.07 5.35
N VAL A 283 -52.52 -22.88 4.29
CA VAL A 283 -52.54 -23.78 3.12
C VAL A 283 -52.09 -25.17 3.51
N GLY A 284 -51.01 -25.32 4.28
CA GLY A 284 -50.50 -26.59 4.74
C GLY A 284 -51.46 -27.30 5.72
N GLY A 285 -52.15 -26.54 6.59
CA GLY A 285 -53.23 -27.08 7.46
C GLY A 285 -54.39 -27.65 6.66
N ILE A 286 -54.83 -26.93 5.61
CA ILE A 286 -55.86 -27.44 4.67
C ILE A 286 -55.42 -28.73 3.99
N LEU A 287 -54.16 -28.79 3.50
CA LEU A 287 -53.63 -30.00 2.87
C LEU A 287 -53.52 -31.18 3.83
N ALA A 288 -53.07 -30.92 5.08
CA ALA A 288 -52.92 -31.95 6.09
C ALA A 288 -54.28 -32.50 6.56
N ILE A 289 -55.30 -31.63 6.78
CA ILE A 289 -56.68 -32.05 7.21
C ILE A 289 -57.37 -32.85 6.10
N ASN A 290 -57.22 -32.44 4.85
CA ASN A 290 -57.84 -33.12 3.71
C ASN A 290 -57.04 -34.36 3.21
N GLY A 291 -55.90 -34.67 3.80
CA GLY A 291 -55.07 -35.79 3.43
C GLY A 291 -54.49 -35.72 2.00
N ILE A 292 -54.39 -34.50 1.44
CA ILE A 292 -53.91 -34.28 0.06
C ILE A 292 -52.39 -34.51 -0.02
N GLY A 293 -51.94 -35.47 -0.81
CA GLY A 293 -50.52 -35.74 -1.02
C GLY A 293 -49.83 -36.44 0.15
N SER A 294 -50.55 -37.13 1.05
CA SER A 294 -50.01 -37.79 2.26
C SER A 294 -49.25 -36.83 3.21
N PHE A 295 -49.60 -35.54 3.19
CA PHE A 295 -48.94 -34.51 3.99
C PHE A 295 -49.42 -34.61 5.45
N THR A 296 -48.46 -34.77 6.38
CA THR A 296 -48.72 -35.04 7.80
C THR A 296 -48.62 -33.78 8.66
N LEU A 297 -49.08 -33.87 9.94
CA LEU A 297 -48.92 -32.78 10.90
C LEU A 297 -47.43 -32.51 11.23
N GLY A 298 -46.63 -33.58 11.35
CA GLY A 298 -45.19 -33.45 11.53
C GLY A 298 -44.50 -32.84 10.31
N GLY A 299 -44.95 -33.24 9.09
CA GLY A 299 -44.51 -32.61 7.84
C GLY A 299 -44.81 -31.12 7.79
N LEU A 300 -46.00 -30.69 8.26
CA LEU A 300 -46.35 -29.24 8.40
C LEU A 300 -45.42 -28.51 9.36
N ALA A 301 -45.16 -29.07 10.55
CA ALA A 301 -44.28 -28.47 11.54
C ALA A 301 -42.87 -28.30 11.03
N SER A 302 -42.30 -29.33 10.35
CA SER A 302 -40.99 -29.24 9.72
C SER A 302 -40.94 -28.23 8.57
N PHE A 303 -42.00 -28.21 7.73
CA PHE A 303 -42.08 -27.25 6.62
C PHE A 303 -42.12 -25.80 7.09
N LEU A 304 -42.89 -25.49 8.14
CA LEU A 304 -42.96 -24.17 8.75
C LEU A 304 -41.60 -23.73 9.32
N THR A 305 -40.85 -24.68 9.90
CA THR A 305 -39.51 -24.44 10.40
C THR A 305 -38.53 -24.14 9.26
N PHE A 306 -38.59 -24.90 8.17
CA PHE A 306 -37.80 -24.65 6.97
C PHE A 306 -38.12 -23.30 6.33
N ASN A 307 -39.41 -22.97 6.18
CA ASN A 307 -39.84 -21.68 5.63
C ASN A 307 -39.30 -20.51 6.43
N LYS A 308 -39.29 -20.59 7.77
CA LYS A 308 -38.71 -19.58 8.65
C LYS A 308 -37.19 -19.51 8.53
N SER A 309 -36.53 -20.67 8.38
CA SER A 309 -35.07 -20.79 8.28
C SER A 309 -34.51 -20.26 6.95
N LEU A 310 -35.31 -20.12 5.87
CA LEU A 310 -34.88 -19.55 4.59
C LEU A 310 -34.53 -18.06 4.66
N ASN A 311 -35.14 -17.30 5.56
CA ASN A 311 -35.01 -15.84 5.59
C ASN A 311 -33.58 -15.38 5.95
N MET A 312 -32.94 -16.05 6.92
CA MET A 312 -31.62 -15.66 7.42
C MET A 312 -30.50 -15.83 6.38
N PRO A 313 -30.32 -17.00 5.72
CA PRO A 313 -29.29 -17.20 4.71
C PRO A 313 -29.40 -16.21 3.52
N ILE A 314 -30.62 -15.89 3.08
CA ILE A 314 -30.86 -14.93 1.99
C ILE A 314 -30.39 -13.54 2.38
N GLY A 315 -30.70 -13.10 3.61
CA GLY A 315 -30.23 -11.83 4.15
C GLY A 315 -28.71 -11.76 4.26
N GLN A 316 -28.08 -12.85 4.71
CA GLN A 316 -26.62 -12.96 4.84
C GLN A 316 -25.90 -12.83 3.50
N VAL A 317 -26.38 -13.55 2.46
CA VAL A 317 -25.81 -13.42 1.11
C VAL A 317 -25.88 -11.98 0.61
N SER A 318 -27.02 -11.31 0.84
CA SER A 318 -27.20 -9.92 0.40
C SER A 318 -26.20 -8.96 1.07
N GLN A 319 -25.87 -9.17 2.34
CA GLN A 319 -24.87 -8.37 3.06
C GLN A 319 -23.47 -8.62 2.50
N GLN A 320 -23.12 -9.86 2.17
CA GLN A 320 -21.80 -10.22 1.68
C GLN A 320 -21.47 -9.63 0.31
N VAL A 321 -22.48 -9.34 -0.52
CA VAL A 321 -22.26 -8.72 -1.85
C VAL A 321 -21.50 -7.40 -1.75
N ASN A 322 -21.82 -6.55 -0.79
CA ASN A 322 -21.15 -5.28 -0.60
C ASN A 322 -19.70 -5.45 -0.13
N PHE A 323 -19.45 -6.37 0.80
CA PHE A 323 -18.09 -6.68 1.28
C PHE A 323 -17.22 -7.25 0.17
N VAL A 324 -17.76 -8.15 -0.66
CA VAL A 324 -17.06 -8.68 -1.82
C VAL A 324 -16.73 -7.58 -2.83
N ALA A 325 -17.67 -6.66 -3.10
CA ALA A 325 -17.42 -5.54 -4.01
C ALA A 325 -16.29 -4.62 -3.51
N MET A 326 -16.28 -4.28 -2.21
CA MET A 326 -15.20 -3.49 -1.61
C MET A 326 -13.86 -4.23 -1.65
N ALA A 327 -13.87 -5.51 -1.33
CA ALA A 327 -12.65 -6.33 -1.35
C ALA A 327 -12.08 -6.50 -2.77
N LEU A 328 -12.94 -6.61 -3.79
CA LEU A 328 -12.50 -6.66 -5.18
C LEU A 328 -11.89 -5.33 -5.63
N ALA A 329 -12.42 -4.19 -5.17
CA ALA A 329 -11.82 -2.88 -5.43
C ALA A 329 -10.44 -2.76 -4.76
N GLY A 330 -10.27 -3.26 -3.53
CA GLY A 330 -8.98 -3.35 -2.86
C GLY A 330 -8.02 -4.31 -3.56
N ALA A 331 -8.52 -5.49 -3.98
CA ALA A 331 -7.75 -6.47 -4.74
C ALA A 331 -7.23 -5.87 -6.06
N GLN A 332 -8.02 -5.06 -6.73
CA GLN A 332 -7.61 -4.38 -7.96
C GLN A 332 -6.38 -3.49 -7.70
N ARG A 333 -6.40 -2.64 -6.67
CA ARG A 333 -5.26 -1.78 -6.33
C ARG A 333 -4.01 -2.58 -5.91
N ILE A 334 -4.22 -3.66 -5.16
CA ILE A 334 -3.12 -4.58 -4.79
C ILE A 334 -2.47 -5.18 -6.04
N PHE A 335 -3.29 -5.67 -6.98
CA PHE A 335 -2.76 -6.26 -8.20
C PHE A 335 -2.23 -5.22 -9.19
N GLU A 336 -2.77 -4.00 -9.24
CA GLU A 336 -2.20 -2.88 -9.99
C GLU A 336 -0.77 -2.59 -9.48
N LEU A 337 -0.55 -2.57 -8.15
CA LEU A 337 0.79 -2.39 -7.58
C LEU A 337 1.74 -3.57 -7.89
N LEU A 338 1.25 -4.81 -7.85
CA LEU A 338 2.04 -6.01 -8.17
C LEU A 338 2.36 -6.16 -9.67
N ASP A 339 1.57 -5.51 -10.53
CA ASP A 339 1.74 -5.54 -11.99
C ASP A 339 2.50 -4.33 -12.52
N GLU A 340 2.87 -3.38 -11.64
CA GLU A 340 3.70 -2.24 -12.02
C GLU A 340 5.07 -2.74 -12.48
N GLU A 341 5.62 -2.11 -13.52
CA GLU A 341 6.89 -2.55 -14.09
C GLU A 341 8.06 -2.27 -13.14
N PRO A 342 8.88 -3.26 -12.79
CA PRO A 342 10.07 -3.06 -11.97
C PRO A 342 11.10 -2.19 -12.69
N GLU A 343 12.04 -1.66 -11.93
CA GLU A 343 13.14 -0.87 -12.51
C GLU A 343 13.98 -1.75 -13.47
N VAL A 344 14.02 -1.36 -14.74
CA VAL A 344 14.79 -2.07 -15.76
C VAL A 344 16.27 -1.73 -15.61
N ASP A 345 17.13 -2.73 -15.55
CA ASP A 345 18.59 -2.59 -15.57
C ASP A 345 19.23 -3.50 -16.63
N GLU A 346 19.58 -2.92 -17.77
CA GLU A 346 20.28 -3.59 -18.87
C GLU A 346 21.81 -3.42 -18.79
N GLY A 347 22.32 -2.87 -17.68
CA GLY A 347 23.75 -2.67 -17.44
C GLY A 347 24.50 -4.00 -17.36
N TYR A 348 25.70 -4.02 -17.92
CA TYR A 348 26.59 -5.19 -17.91
C TYR A 348 28.01 -4.86 -17.44
N VAL A 349 28.35 -3.57 -17.31
CA VAL A 349 29.57 -3.11 -16.67
C VAL A 349 29.39 -3.15 -15.17
N THR A 350 30.33 -3.75 -14.44
CA THR A 350 30.28 -3.94 -12.99
C THR A 350 31.43 -3.23 -12.29
N LEU A 351 31.23 -2.86 -11.05
CA LEU A 351 32.25 -2.29 -10.17
C LEU A 351 32.96 -3.41 -9.42
N VAL A 352 34.30 -3.42 -9.47
CA VAL A 352 35.10 -4.44 -8.79
C VAL A 352 36.25 -3.80 -8.00
N ASN A 353 36.68 -4.48 -6.93
CA ASN A 353 37.92 -4.11 -6.24
C ASN A 353 39.10 -4.37 -7.17
N ALA A 354 40.08 -3.48 -7.20
CA ALA A 354 41.22 -3.55 -8.09
C ALA A 354 42.54 -3.27 -7.38
N THR A 355 43.60 -3.79 -7.94
CA THR A 355 45.01 -3.40 -7.66
C THR A 355 45.60 -2.78 -8.91
N GLU A 356 46.45 -1.78 -8.72
CA GLU A 356 47.15 -1.10 -9.80
C GLU A 356 48.65 -1.41 -9.71
N ASP A 357 49.24 -1.95 -10.76
CA ASP A 357 50.66 -2.23 -10.84
C ASP A 357 51.46 -0.94 -11.10
N ALA A 358 52.80 -1.01 -10.97
CA ALA A 358 53.69 0.12 -11.18
C ALA A 358 53.65 0.71 -12.61
N ASP A 359 53.19 -0.08 -13.58
CA ASP A 359 53.02 0.31 -14.97
C ASP A 359 51.62 0.89 -15.29
N GLY A 360 50.72 0.97 -14.25
CA GLY A 360 49.36 1.46 -14.41
C GLY A 360 48.34 0.41 -14.85
N THR A 361 48.73 -0.85 -14.94
CA THR A 361 47.81 -1.95 -15.28
C THR A 361 46.89 -2.29 -14.10
N ILE A 362 45.60 -2.38 -14.38
CA ILE A 362 44.58 -2.65 -13.36
C ILE A 362 44.21 -4.12 -13.39
N HIS A 363 44.25 -4.75 -12.20
CA HIS A 363 43.87 -6.15 -11.99
C HIS A 363 42.72 -6.25 -10.95
N GLU A 364 41.73 -7.07 -11.29
CA GLU A 364 40.61 -7.38 -10.35
C GLU A 364 41.14 -8.21 -9.17
N THR A 365 40.63 -7.94 -7.97
CA THR A 365 40.95 -8.66 -6.75
C THR A 365 39.72 -8.84 -5.86
N ASP A 366 39.65 -9.96 -5.15
CA ASP A 366 38.61 -10.20 -4.15
C ASP A 366 38.86 -9.46 -2.83
N LYS A 367 40.06 -8.87 -2.66
CA LYS A 367 40.39 -8.15 -1.41
C LYS A 367 39.95 -6.69 -1.53
N HIS A 368 39.45 -6.16 -0.42
CA HIS A 368 39.17 -4.73 -0.32
C HIS A 368 40.50 -3.95 -0.31
N THR A 369 40.76 -3.21 -1.35
CA THR A 369 42.05 -2.47 -1.57
C THR A 369 41.87 -0.97 -1.42
N GLY A 370 40.64 -0.44 -1.33
CA GLY A 370 40.34 0.98 -1.43
C GLY A 370 40.41 1.53 -2.84
N THR A 371 40.81 0.70 -3.84
CA THR A 371 40.83 1.07 -5.25
C THR A 371 39.75 0.29 -5.98
N TRP A 372 38.95 1.00 -6.77
CA TRP A 372 37.85 0.42 -7.54
C TRP A 372 38.07 0.60 -9.03
N ALA A 373 37.55 -0.34 -9.83
CA ALA A 373 37.59 -0.25 -11.28
C ALA A 373 36.28 -0.75 -11.91
N TRP A 374 35.95 -0.17 -13.04
CA TRP A 374 34.88 -0.63 -13.90
C TRP A 374 35.37 -1.82 -14.74
N LYS A 375 34.73 -2.97 -14.58
CA LYS A 375 34.95 -4.17 -15.40
C LYS A 375 33.98 -4.15 -16.56
N HIS A 376 34.50 -3.89 -17.75
CA HIS A 376 33.74 -3.79 -18.99
C HIS A 376 34.04 -4.99 -19.91
N PHE A 377 33.05 -5.87 -20.05
CA PHE A 377 33.12 -7.00 -20.98
C PHE A 377 32.63 -6.58 -22.37
N HIS A 378 33.47 -6.69 -23.37
CA HIS A 378 33.15 -6.39 -24.76
C HIS A 378 32.61 -7.65 -25.45
N LYS A 379 31.31 -7.66 -25.80
CA LYS A 379 30.66 -8.83 -26.41
C LYS A 379 31.15 -9.14 -27.83
N GLU A 380 31.71 -8.15 -28.52
CA GLU A 380 32.13 -8.28 -29.93
C GLU A 380 33.42 -9.07 -30.09
N ASP A 381 34.40 -8.89 -29.23
CA ASP A 381 35.72 -9.50 -29.28
C ASP A 381 36.03 -10.43 -28.09
N GLY A 382 35.13 -10.54 -27.12
CA GLY A 382 35.29 -11.37 -25.94
C GLY A 382 36.32 -10.85 -24.93
N THR A 383 36.81 -9.62 -25.10
CA THR A 383 37.81 -9.02 -24.22
C THR A 383 37.15 -8.35 -22.99
N THR A 384 37.92 -8.25 -21.90
CA THR A 384 37.53 -7.48 -20.72
C THR A 384 38.52 -6.36 -20.50
N THR A 385 38.01 -5.13 -20.39
CA THR A 385 38.83 -3.96 -20.04
C THR A 385 38.47 -3.48 -18.63
N TYR A 386 39.47 -2.92 -17.96
CA TYR A 386 39.30 -2.31 -16.64
C TYR A 386 39.61 -0.83 -16.76
N ALA A 387 38.68 0.02 -16.27
CA ALA A 387 38.87 1.46 -16.16
C ALA A 387 38.83 1.84 -14.69
N LYS A 388 39.83 2.57 -14.19
CA LYS A 388 39.86 3.04 -12.81
C LYS A 388 38.67 3.92 -12.50
N LEU A 389 38.04 3.73 -11.35
CA LEU A 389 37.02 4.61 -10.86
C LEU A 389 37.66 5.92 -10.41
N LEU A 390 37.43 7.00 -11.13
CA LEU A 390 38.02 8.31 -10.89
C LEU A 390 36.95 9.36 -10.59
N GLY A 391 35.73 9.18 -11.09
CA GLY A 391 34.62 10.10 -10.91
C GLY A 391 34.55 11.20 -11.97
N ASP A 392 34.97 10.90 -13.21
CA ASP A 392 34.73 11.79 -14.35
C ASP A 392 33.29 11.64 -14.84
N VAL A 393 32.57 12.74 -14.98
CA VAL A 393 31.15 12.73 -15.40
C VAL A 393 30.94 13.71 -16.55
N GLU A 394 30.45 13.21 -17.69
CA GLU A 394 30.19 14.00 -18.89
C GLU A 394 28.70 13.90 -19.31
N PHE A 395 28.10 15.03 -19.67
CA PHE A 395 26.82 15.13 -20.36
C PHE A 395 27.04 15.63 -21.78
N LEU A 396 26.56 14.89 -22.75
CA LEU A 396 26.76 15.15 -24.19
C LEU A 396 25.41 15.38 -24.87
N GLY A 397 24.94 16.63 -24.88
CA GLY A 397 23.71 17.02 -25.53
C GLY A 397 22.47 16.30 -24.99
N VAL A 398 22.27 16.36 -23.67
CA VAL A 398 21.21 15.59 -23.00
C VAL A 398 19.92 16.39 -23.01
N ASP A 399 18.85 15.79 -23.56
CA ASP A 399 17.47 16.21 -23.43
C ASP A 399 16.72 15.25 -22.48
N PHE A 400 15.93 15.83 -21.58
CA PHE A 400 15.18 15.05 -20.61
C PHE A 400 13.86 15.70 -20.18
N GLY A 401 12.81 14.88 -20.01
CA GLY A 401 11.55 15.23 -19.39
C GLY A 401 11.01 14.08 -18.54
N TYR A 402 10.40 14.40 -17.40
CA TYR A 402 9.71 13.40 -16.56
C TYR A 402 8.47 12.81 -17.25
N ASP A 403 7.93 13.55 -18.23
CA ASP A 403 6.79 13.20 -19.06
C ASP A 403 7.15 13.47 -20.53
N GLU A 404 6.74 12.62 -21.45
CA GLU A 404 7.01 12.77 -22.90
C GLU A 404 6.53 14.11 -23.47
N LYS A 405 5.56 14.76 -22.81
CA LYS A 405 4.97 16.04 -23.27
C LYS A 405 5.73 17.27 -22.81
N LYS A 406 6.61 17.16 -21.83
CA LYS A 406 7.29 18.30 -21.21
C LYS A 406 8.77 18.02 -20.99
N ILE A 407 9.59 18.49 -21.92
CA ILE A 407 11.04 18.48 -21.74
C ILE A 407 11.42 19.51 -20.67
N VAL A 408 12.27 19.11 -19.73
CA VAL A 408 12.73 19.91 -18.56
C VAL A 408 14.19 20.33 -18.74
N LEU A 409 15.01 19.50 -19.39
CA LEU A 409 16.40 19.81 -19.72
C LEU A 409 16.57 19.80 -21.22
N HIS A 410 17.31 20.77 -21.76
CA HIS A 410 17.51 20.97 -23.18
C HIS A 410 18.98 21.11 -23.52
N ASP A 411 19.52 20.20 -24.35
CA ASP A 411 20.89 20.20 -24.89
C ASP A 411 21.95 20.44 -23.77
N ILE A 412 21.83 19.70 -22.66
CA ILE A 412 22.79 19.84 -21.56
C ILE A 412 24.13 19.28 -21.96
N LYS A 413 25.15 20.17 -21.95
CA LYS A 413 26.55 19.86 -22.16
C LYS A 413 27.35 20.28 -20.95
N MET A 414 27.90 19.33 -20.23
CA MET A 414 28.76 19.59 -19.10
C MET A 414 29.79 18.49 -18.91
N PHE A 415 30.87 18.81 -18.26
CA PHE A 415 31.88 17.85 -17.80
C PHE A 415 32.36 18.22 -16.40
N ALA A 416 32.68 17.20 -15.62
CA ALA A 416 33.27 17.30 -14.29
C ALA A 416 34.46 16.37 -14.23
N THR A 417 35.65 16.94 -14.07
CA THR A 417 36.89 16.17 -13.93
C THR A 417 37.07 15.64 -12.50
N PRO A 418 37.82 14.56 -12.30
CA PRO A 418 38.06 13.98 -10.98
C PRO A 418 38.51 15.02 -9.94
N GLY A 419 37.85 15.05 -8.79
CA GLY A 419 38.13 15.98 -7.69
C GLY A 419 37.58 17.39 -7.88
N GLN A 420 36.90 17.72 -8.99
CA GLN A 420 36.34 19.04 -9.26
C GLN A 420 35.01 19.27 -8.51
N LYS A 421 34.85 20.45 -7.94
CA LYS A 421 33.63 20.91 -7.31
C LYS A 421 32.81 21.77 -8.26
N ILE A 422 31.60 21.29 -8.62
CA ILE A 422 30.67 21.98 -9.51
C ILE A 422 29.45 22.46 -8.73
N ALA A 423 29.15 23.76 -8.83
CA ALA A 423 27.95 24.33 -8.25
C ALA A 423 26.88 24.59 -9.32
N PHE A 424 25.67 24.07 -9.10
CA PHE A 424 24.50 24.42 -9.89
C PHE A 424 23.74 25.58 -9.25
N VAL A 425 23.57 26.66 -10.01
CA VAL A 425 22.89 27.89 -9.58
C VAL A 425 21.74 28.19 -10.54
N GLY A 426 20.64 28.72 -10.04
CA GLY A 426 19.47 29.07 -10.85
C GLY A 426 18.18 29.07 -10.03
N SER A 427 17.11 29.59 -10.62
CA SER A 427 15.78 29.65 -9.99
C SER A 427 15.22 28.26 -9.65
N THR A 428 14.22 28.21 -8.76
CA THR A 428 13.47 26.97 -8.51
C THR A 428 12.81 26.50 -9.81
N GLY A 429 12.94 25.21 -10.13
CA GLY A 429 12.44 24.64 -11.37
C GLY A 429 13.36 24.81 -12.59
N ALA A 430 14.57 25.38 -12.44
CA ALA A 430 15.53 25.50 -13.55
C ALA A 430 16.14 24.17 -14.04
N GLY A 431 15.93 23.05 -13.33
CA GLY A 431 16.44 21.72 -13.71
C GLY A 431 17.63 21.21 -12.88
N LYS A 432 18.05 21.91 -11.82
CA LYS A 432 19.20 21.52 -10.97
C LYS A 432 19.07 20.10 -10.39
N THR A 433 17.99 19.83 -9.67
CA THR A 433 17.71 18.50 -9.09
C THR A 433 17.50 17.43 -10.18
N THR A 434 17.02 17.82 -11.35
CA THR A 434 16.88 16.90 -12.49
C THR A 434 18.24 16.39 -12.96
N ILE A 435 19.27 17.25 -13.06
CA ILE A 435 20.63 16.83 -13.43
C ILE A 435 21.17 15.80 -12.42
N THR A 436 21.01 16.06 -11.11
CA THR A 436 21.48 15.14 -10.07
C THR A 436 20.74 13.81 -10.09
N ASN A 437 19.43 13.80 -10.38
CA ASN A 437 18.65 12.57 -10.56
C ASN A 437 19.12 11.75 -11.75
N LEU A 438 19.59 12.40 -12.82
CA LEU A 438 20.14 11.71 -14.00
C LEU A 438 21.54 11.14 -13.74
N ILE A 439 22.39 11.80 -12.94
CA ILE A 439 23.69 11.24 -12.51
C ILE A 439 23.48 9.94 -11.73
N ASN A 440 22.48 9.89 -10.83
CA ASN A 440 22.11 8.68 -10.08
C ASN A 440 21.37 7.63 -10.93
N ARG A 441 21.04 7.97 -12.17
CA ARG A 441 20.24 7.13 -13.07
C ARG A 441 18.93 6.67 -12.39
N PHE A 442 18.27 7.60 -11.65
CA PHE A 442 16.89 7.38 -11.15
C PHE A 442 15.88 7.46 -12.30
N TYR A 443 16.28 8.13 -13.38
CA TYR A 443 15.57 8.23 -14.65
C TYR A 443 16.52 8.00 -15.80
N ASP A 444 16.08 7.32 -16.84
CA ASP A 444 16.84 7.17 -18.09
C ASP A 444 16.53 8.35 -19.03
N ILE A 445 17.54 8.83 -19.78
CA ILE A 445 17.44 9.99 -20.68
C ILE A 445 16.73 9.61 -21.98
N GLN A 446 16.03 10.57 -22.61
CA GLN A 446 15.40 10.38 -23.91
C GLN A 446 16.37 10.58 -25.08
N ASP A 447 17.26 11.57 -24.98
CA ASP A 447 18.26 11.85 -26.01
C ASP A 447 19.59 12.31 -25.41
N GLY A 448 20.67 12.18 -26.18
CA GLY A 448 22.03 12.49 -25.74
C GLY A 448 22.74 11.29 -25.08
N LYS A 449 23.81 11.58 -24.35
CA LYS A 449 24.59 10.57 -23.61
C LYS A 449 25.12 11.15 -22.30
N ILE A 450 25.13 10.32 -21.26
CA ILE A 450 25.85 10.60 -20.02
C ILE A 450 26.96 9.54 -19.91
N ARG A 451 28.17 9.97 -19.62
CA ARG A 451 29.32 9.08 -19.42
C ARG A 451 29.84 9.23 -18.00
N TYR A 452 30.29 8.13 -17.45
CA TYR A 452 30.98 8.07 -16.17
C TYR A 452 32.31 7.32 -16.39
N ASP A 453 33.41 7.98 -16.10
CA ASP A 453 34.78 7.50 -16.44
C ASP A 453 34.89 7.03 -17.91
N GLY A 454 34.32 7.81 -18.83
CA GLY A 454 34.28 7.51 -20.26
C GLY A 454 33.26 6.44 -20.69
N ILE A 455 32.63 5.73 -19.76
CA ILE A 455 31.67 4.67 -20.03
C ILE A 455 30.25 5.26 -20.03
N ASN A 456 29.42 4.92 -21.03
CA ASN A 456 28.01 5.32 -21.02
C ASN A 456 27.30 4.70 -19.82
N ILE A 457 26.65 5.53 -18.97
CA ILE A 457 26.00 5.08 -17.74
C ILE A 457 24.92 4.02 -17.99
N ASN A 458 24.31 3.96 -19.18
CA ASN A 458 23.34 2.93 -19.53
C ASN A 458 23.96 1.52 -19.64
N LYS A 459 25.29 1.43 -19.81
CA LYS A 459 26.02 0.16 -19.81
C LYS A 459 26.43 -0.29 -18.41
N ILE A 460 26.45 0.61 -17.43
CA ILE A 460 26.82 0.31 -16.05
C ILE A 460 25.59 -0.23 -15.31
N LYS A 461 25.74 -1.28 -14.51
CA LYS A 461 24.66 -1.74 -13.63
C LYS A 461 24.25 -0.65 -12.66
N LYS A 462 22.95 -0.41 -12.53
CA LYS A 462 22.40 0.66 -11.67
C LYS A 462 22.88 0.55 -10.23
N ALA A 463 22.92 -0.68 -9.68
CA ALA A 463 23.41 -0.92 -8.33
C ALA A 463 24.87 -0.50 -8.15
N ASP A 464 25.74 -0.86 -9.11
CA ASP A 464 27.17 -0.56 -9.08
C ASP A 464 27.44 0.93 -9.32
N LEU A 465 26.65 1.58 -10.21
CA LEU A 465 26.69 3.02 -10.40
C LEU A 465 26.35 3.75 -9.10
N ARG A 466 25.23 3.39 -8.47
CA ARG A 466 24.77 4.03 -7.22
C ARG A 466 25.70 3.77 -6.05
N HIS A 467 26.37 2.62 -6.03
CA HIS A 467 27.39 2.30 -5.02
C HIS A 467 28.63 3.23 -5.12
N SER A 468 28.96 3.71 -6.33
CA SER A 468 30.05 4.65 -6.55
C SER A 468 29.71 6.11 -6.26
N LEU A 469 28.44 6.41 -5.93
CA LEU A 469 27.90 7.74 -5.71
C LEU A 469 27.48 7.92 -4.25
N GLY A 470 27.84 9.06 -3.65
CA GLY A 470 27.31 9.47 -2.34
C GLY A 470 26.31 10.61 -2.50
N MET A 471 25.22 10.56 -1.74
CA MET A 471 24.19 11.59 -1.82
C MET A 471 23.83 12.13 -0.43
N VAL A 472 23.84 13.45 -0.29
CA VAL A 472 23.33 14.17 0.88
C VAL A 472 22.15 15.02 0.42
N LEU A 473 20.96 14.64 0.84
CA LEU A 473 19.71 15.29 0.47
C LEU A 473 19.37 16.47 1.40
N GLN A 474 18.60 17.41 0.88
CA GLN A 474 18.03 18.53 1.65
C GLN A 474 17.16 18.00 2.80
N ASP A 475 16.21 17.12 2.46
CA ASP A 475 15.34 16.45 3.44
C ASP A 475 16.01 15.13 3.86
N THR A 476 16.68 15.18 5.01
CA THR A 476 17.37 14.01 5.55
C THR A 476 16.39 13.05 6.17
N HIS A 477 16.29 11.85 5.62
CA HIS A 477 15.52 10.75 6.21
C HIS A 477 16.40 9.87 7.11
N LEU A 478 15.97 9.67 8.36
CA LEU A 478 16.60 8.80 9.33
C LEU A 478 15.67 7.66 9.70
N PHE A 479 16.23 6.45 9.74
CA PHE A 479 15.47 5.25 10.09
C PHE A 479 15.28 5.13 11.60
N THR A 480 14.21 4.47 12.02
CA THR A 480 13.99 4.07 13.41
C THR A 480 15.00 2.97 13.79
N ALA A 481 16.18 3.40 14.17
CA ALA A 481 17.34 2.59 14.51
C ALA A 481 18.29 3.40 15.40
N SER A 482 19.40 2.82 15.87
CA SER A 482 20.41 3.56 16.60
C SER A 482 21.11 4.60 15.71
N VAL A 483 21.74 5.60 16.32
CA VAL A 483 22.57 6.59 15.60
C VAL A 483 23.66 5.87 14.79
N LYS A 484 24.36 4.92 15.40
CA LYS A 484 25.40 4.14 14.69
C LYS A 484 24.87 3.37 13.50
N ASP A 485 23.67 2.76 13.60
CA ASP A 485 23.09 2.00 12.50
C ASP A 485 22.63 2.93 11.38
N ASN A 486 22.16 4.13 11.71
CA ASN A 486 21.86 5.17 10.72
C ASN A 486 23.10 5.64 9.94
N ILE A 487 24.26 5.75 10.57
CA ILE A 487 25.53 6.03 9.90
C ILE A 487 25.99 4.81 9.09
N ARG A 488 25.99 3.62 9.70
CA ARG A 488 26.38 2.33 9.09
C ARG A 488 25.54 1.98 7.84
N TYR A 489 24.37 2.61 7.66
CA TYR A 489 23.57 2.42 6.47
C TYR A 489 24.31 2.74 5.17
N GLY A 490 25.33 3.62 5.20
CA GLY A 490 26.20 3.91 4.05
C GLY A 490 27.15 2.76 3.71
N LYS A 491 27.53 1.91 4.71
CA LYS A 491 28.40 0.73 4.56
C LYS A 491 28.02 -0.29 5.64
N LEU A 492 27.20 -1.28 5.28
CA LEU A 492 26.55 -2.19 6.22
C LEU A 492 27.52 -3.06 7.03
N ASP A 493 28.69 -3.36 6.50
CA ASP A 493 29.77 -4.15 7.11
C ASP A 493 30.80 -3.31 7.88
N ALA A 494 30.55 -2.00 8.03
CA ALA A 494 31.45 -1.10 8.74
C ALA A 494 31.58 -1.44 10.23
N THR A 495 32.82 -1.34 10.75
CA THR A 495 33.09 -1.51 12.18
C THR A 495 32.61 -0.29 12.99
N ASP A 496 32.52 -0.43 14.31
CA ASP A 496 32.15 0.70 15.18
C ASP A 496 33.20 1.82 15.12
N GLU A 497 34.47 1.48 14.94
CA GLU A 497 35.56 2.46 14.77
C GLU A 497 35.39 3.26 13.48
N GLU A 498 35.08 2.61 12.35
CA GLU A 498 34.82 3.29 11.08
C GLU A 498 33.60 4.23 11.19
N VAL A 499 32.55 3.82 11.93
CA VAL A 499 31.38 4.66 12.20
C VAL A 499 31.77 5.94 12.99
N ILE A 500 32.61 5.80 14.02
CA ILE A 500 33.09 6.92 14.83
C ILE A 500 33.97 7.85 13.98
N GLU A 501 34.85 7.32 13.14
CA GLU A 501 35.69 8.12 12.26
C GLU A 501 34.85 8.90 11.24
N ALA A 502 33.84 8.29 10.64
CA ALA A 502 32.90 8.97 9.74
C ALA A 502 32.11 10.08 10.46
N ALA A 503 31.69 9.83 11.69
CA ALA A 503 31.01 10.83 12.52
C ALA A 503 31.93 12.02 12.87
N LYS A 504 33.22 11.78 13.14
CA LYS A 504 34.23 12.82 13.38
C LYS A 504 34.49 13.63 12.12
N LEU A 505 34.60 12.99 10.96
CA LEU A 505 34.76 13.66 9.67
C LEU A 505 33.58 14.61 9.42
N ALA A 506 32.37 14.17 9.70
CA ALA A 506 31.15 14.95 9.53
C ALA A 506 30.91 16.00 10.63
N ASN A 507 31.78 16.14 11.64
CA ASN A 507 31.55 16.94 12.84
C ASN A 507 30.32 16.51 13.68
N ALA A 508 29.88 15.26 13.56
CA ALA A 508 28.72 14.72 14.27
C ALA A 508 29.06 14.18 15.66
N ASP A 509 30.26 13.66 15.87
CA ASP A 509 30.71 12.97 17.09
C ASP A 509 30.41 13.77 18.37
N SER A 510 30.74 15.06 18.38
CA SER A 510 30.60 15.94 19.57
C SER A 510 29.14 16.08 20.06
N PHE A 511 28.15 16.00 19.19
CA PHE A 511 26.75 16.02 19.64
C PHE A 511 26.25 14.62 19.95
N ILE A 512 26.73 13.59 19.24
CA ILE A 512 26.36 12.19 19.48
C ILE A 512 26.74 11.76 20.91
N GLU A 513 27.96 12.10 21.35
CA GLU A 513 28.44 11.82 22.72
C GLU A 513 27.56 12.45 23.81
N ARG A 514 26.85 13.54 23.50
CA ARG A 514 25.93 14.22 24.44
C ARG A 514 24.54 13.61 24.47
N LEU A 515 24.22 12.71 23.57
CA LEU A 515 22.94 11.99 23.61
C LEU A 515 22.91 11.01 24.79
N PRO A 516 21.75 10.69 25.36
CA PRO A 516 21.64 9.87 26.56
C PRO A 516 22.35 8.52 26.50
N GLN A 517 22.45 7.92 25.31
CA GLN A 517 23.10 6.63 25.06
C GLN A 517 24.20 6.74 23.99
N GLY A 518 24.67 7.98 23.69
CA GLY A 518 25.67 8.21 22.66
C GLY A 518 25.27 7.62 21.30
N TYR A 519 26.15 6.83 20.71
CA TYR A 519 25.95 6.15 19.43
C TYR A 519 24.82 5.09 19.44
N ASP A 520 24.46 4.56 20.60
CA ASP A 520 23.37 3.58 20.76
C ASP A 520 22.00 4.23 20.95
N THR A 521 21.93 5.57 20.96
CA THR A 521 20.66 6.30 21.06
C THR A 521 19.75 5.95 19.90
N VAL A 522 18.54 5.44 20.20
CA VAL A 522 17.55 5.08 19.18
C VAL A 522 16.82 6.33 18.70
N LEU A 523 16.81 6.54 17.40
CA LEU A 523 16.07 7.58 16.72
C LEU A 523 14.66 7.12 16.41
N THR A 524 13.68 8.02 16.54
CA THR A 524 12.27 7.75 16.26
C THR A 524 11.68 8.85 15.39
N GLY A 525 10.62 8.52 14.62
CA GLY A 525 9.89 9.51 13.85
C GLY A 525 10.77 10.38 12.96
N ASP A 526 11.63 9.75 12.13
CA ASP A 526 12.55 10.46 11.23
C ASP A 526 13.56 11.38 11.97
N GLY A 527 14.00 10.97 13.17
CA GLY A 527 14.90 11.75 14.01
C GLY A 527 14.24 12.99 14.60
N ALA A 528 12.95 12.94 14.93
CA ALA A 528 12.19 14.06 15.52
C ALA A 528 12.78 14.57 16.84
N ASN A 529 13.58 13.76 17.52
CA ASN A 529 14.33 14.11 18.72
C ASN A 529 15.65 14.85 18.45
N LEU A 530 16.02 15.07 17.17
CA LEU A 530 17.21 15.80 16.74
C LEU A 530 16.84 17.13 16.06
N SER A 531 17.75 18.12 16.17
CA SER A 531 17.63 19.33 15.36
C SER A 531 17.88 19.03 13.87
N GLN A 532 17.41 19.90 12.97
CA GLN A 532 17.63 19.74 11.54
C GLN A 532 19.12 19.65 11.19
N GLY A 533 19.98 20.49 11.81
CA GLY A 533 21.42 20.43 11.60
C GLY A 533 22.04 19.11 12.07
N GLN A 534 21.59 18.56 13.21
CA GLN A 534 22.06 17.25 13.69
C GLN A 534 21.67 16.12 12.73
N ARG A 535 20.45 16.14 12.20
CA ARG A 535 20.03 15.18 11.16
C ARG A 535 20.92 15.28 9.92
N GLN A 536 21.23 16.50 9.49
CA GLN A 536 22.11 16.72 8.33
C GLN A 536 23.54 16.22 8.58
N LEU A 537 24.10 16.42 9.78
CA LEU A 537 25.41 15.88 10.15
C LEU A 537 25.43 14.33 10.08
N LEU A 538 24.35 13.66 10.48
CA LEU A 538 24.23 12.21 10.35
C LEU A 538 24.14 11.77 8.88
N SER A 539 23.48 12.54 8.02
CA SER A 539 23.46 12.27 6.57
C SER A 539 24.85 12.44 5.94
N ILE A 540 25.60 13.44 6.37
CA ILE A 540 27.00 13.65 5.95
C ILE A 540 27.87 12.47 6.42
N ALA A 541 27.72 12.01 7.68
CA ALA A 541 28.43 10.86 8.20
C ALA A 541 28.09 9.56 7.45
N ARG A 542 26.82 9.38 7.05
CA ARG A 542 26.37 8.26 6.21
C ARG A 542 27.04 8.27 4.83
N ALA A 543 27.18 9.44 4.21
CA ALA A 543 27.90 9.59 2.95
C ALA A 543 29.42 9.42 3.13
N ALA A 544 29.98 9.85 4.26
CA ALA A 544 31.41 9.74 4.56
C ALA A 544 31.86 8.28 4.72
N ILE A 545 31.07 7.44 5.41
CA ILE A 545 31.42 6.02 5.64
C ILE A 545 31.37 5.20 4.35
N ALA A 546 30.55 5.61 3.36
CA ALA A 546 30.49 4.97 2.04
C ALA A 546 31.72 5.28 1.18
N ASP A 547 32.46 6.36 1.49
CA ASP A 547 33.67 6.82 0.81
C ASP A 547 33.60 6.85 -0.73
N PRO A 548 32.57 7.45 -1.32
CA PRO A 548 32.38 7.45 -2.77
C PRO A 548 33.30 8.50 -3.45
N PRO A 549 33.77 8.26 -4.69
CA PRO A 549 34.58 9.23 -5.45
C PRO A 549 33.75 10.40 -5.99
N VAL A 550 32.46 10.24 -6.12
CA VAL A 550 31.53 11.29 -6.57
C VAL A 550 30.47 11.57 -5.50
N LEU A 551 30.25 12.84 -5.22
CA LEU A 551 29.26 13.32 -4.26
C LEU A 551 28.22 14.19 -4.93
N ILE A 552 26.99 14.03 -4.50
CA ILE A 552 25.84 14.86 -4.86
C ILE A 552 25.30 15.48 -3.57
N LEU A 553 25.35 16.82 -3.47
CA LEU A 553 24.96 17.55 -2.30
C LEU A 553 23.82 18.50 -2.65
N ASP A 554 22.66 18.33 -2.00
CA ASP A 554 21.54 19.28 -2.09
C ASP A 554 21.54 20.14 -0.83
N GLU A 555 22.01 21.40 -0.98
CA GLU A 555 22.29 22.32 0.12
C GLU A 555 21.08 23.22 0.41
N ALA A 556 20.15 22.77 1.25
CA ALA A 556 19.11 23.65 1.78
C ALA A 556 19.17 23.69 3.31
N THR A 557 19.80 24.73 3.82
CA THR A 557 20.01 24.96 5.25
C THR A 557 19.26 26.19 5.78
N SER A 558 18.17 26.56 5.10
CA SER A 558 17.40 27.78 5.39
C SER A 558 16.76 27.86 6.79
N SER A 559 16.82 26.77 7.58
CA SER A 559 16.17 26.66 8.89
C SER A 559 17.13 26.28 10.03
N ILE A 560 18.45 26.41 9.82
CA ILE A 560 19.48 26.04 10.80
C ILE A 560 20.07 27.32 11.41
N ASP A 561 20.32 27.32 12.72
CA ASP A 561 21.00 28.42 13.40
C ASP A 561 22.44 28.58 12.90
N THR A 562 22.97 29.82 12.92
CA THR A 562 24.27 30.18 12.34
C THR A 562 25.46 29.38 12.89
N ARG A 563 25.40 28.95 14.17
CA ARG A 563 26.48 28.16 14.77
C ARG A 563 26.48 26.71 14.23
N THR A 564 25.33 26.08 14.23
CA THR A 564 25.18 24.72 13.70
C THR A 564 25.43 24.70 12.18
N GLU A 565 25.01 25.75 11.48
CA GLU A 565 25.30 25.96 10.06
C GLU A 565 26.79 25.88 9.75
N LYS A 566 27.63 26.58 10.52
CA LYS A 566 29.08 26.54 10.35
C LYS A 566 29.64 25.12 10.53
N ILE A 567 29.16 24.38 11.55
CA ILE A 567 29.58 23.00 11.82
C ILE A 567 29.21 22.07 10.66
N VAL A 568 28.00 22.20 10.12
CA VAL A 568 27.54 21.45 8.96
C VAL A 568 28.39 21.76 7.73
N GLN A 569 28.68 23.07 7.48
CA GLN A 569 29.52 23.49 6.35
C GLN A 569 30.93 22.91 6.44
N GLU A 570 31.56 22.98 7.62
CA GLU A 570 32.88 22.38 7.84
C GLU A 570 32.90 20.87 7.62
N GLY A 571 31.82 20.16 8.04
CA GLY A 571 31.65 18.72 7.76
C GLY A 571 31.51 18.44 6.26
N MET A 572 30.71 19.23 5.56
CA MET A 572 30.57 19.14 4.09
C MET A 572 31.88 19.42 3.37
N ASP A 573 32.62 20.46 3.74
CA ASP A 573 33.90 20.82 3.11
C ASP A 573 34.94 19.69 3.27
N ARG A 574 35.00 19.04 4.45
CA ARG A 574 35.86 17.86 4.65
C ARG A 574 35.41 16.68 3.80
N LEU A 575 34.09 16.43 3.72
CA LEU A 575 33.56 15.33 2.89
C LEU A 575 33.86 15.55 1.41
N MET A 576 33.81 16.79 0.90
CA MET A 576 34.07 17.13 -0.51
C MET A 576 35.52 17.02 -0.92
N HIS A 577 36.46 17.10 0.02
CA HIS A 577 37.89 17.14 -0.28
C HIS A 577 38.36 15.91 -1.07
N GLY A 578 38.97 16.16 -2.24
CA GLY A 578 39.51 15.10 -3.11
C GLY A 578 38.46 14.31 -3.91
N ARG A 579 37.19 14.70 -3.88
CA ARG A 579 36.07 14.02 -4.57
C ARG A 579 35.43 14.93 -5.61
N THR A 580 35.02 14.35 -6.72
CA THR A 580 34.16 15.07 -7.68
C THR A 580 32.82 15.37 -7.02
N THR A 581 32.44 16.65 -6.96
CA THR A 581 31.27 17.05 -6.18
C THR A 581 30.33 17.90 -7.01
N PHE A 582 29.07 17.50 -7.05
CA PHE A 582 27.97 18.27 -7.62
C PHE A 582 27.14 18.87 -6.47
N VAL A 583 27.08 20.19 -6.40
CA VAL A 583 26.36 20.90 -5.33
C VAL A 583 25.21 21.69 -5.92
N ILE A 584 23.98 21.43 -5.46
CA ILE A 584 22.87 22.33 -5.68
C ILE A 584 22.99 23.44 -4.63
N ALA A 585 23.64 24.52 -5.04
CA ALA A 585 24.05 25.54 -4.09
C ALA A 585 22.95 26.59 -3.85
N HIS A 586 22.62 26.78 -2.58
CA HIS A 586 21.75 27.86 -2.10
C HIS A 586 22.49 28.91 -1.28
N ARG A 587 23.82 28.72 -1.09
CA ARG A 587 24.68 29.63 -0.30
C ARG A 587 25.76 30.24 -1.15
N LEU A 588 25.96 31.53 -0.93
CA LEU A 588 27.01 32.30 -1.60
C LEU A 588 28.41 31.76 -1.33
N SER A 589 28.71 31.29 -0.10
CA SER A 589 30.00 30.72 0.26
C SER A 589 30.33 29.45 -0.51
N THR A 590 29.39 28.53 -0.63
CA THR A 590 29.55 27.27 -1.36
C THR A 590 29.73 27.54 -2.85
N ILE A 591 28.95 28.46 -3.42
CA ILE A 591 29.05 28.87 -4.81
C ILE A 591 30.43 29.46 -5.09
N LYS A 592 30.87 30.41 -4.27
CA LYS A 592 32.15 31.13 -4.46
C LYS A 592 33.37 30.18 -4.44
N ASN A 593 33.35 29.18 -3.57
CA ASN A 593 34.45 28.23 -3.38
C ASN A 593 34.35 26.99 -4.31
N SER A 594 33.53 27.05 -5.36
CA SER A 594 33.44 25.98 -6.36
C SER A 594 34.38 26.23 -7.54
N ASP A 595 34.99 25.16 -8.06
CA ASP A 595 35.91 25.25 -9.19
C ASP A 595 35.20 25.64 -10.50
N CYS A 596 33.91 25.25 -10.60
CA CYS A 596 33.07 25.60 -11.74
C CYS A 596 31.64 25.87 -11.27
N ILE A 597 31.08 26.97 -11.72
CA ILE A 597 29.69 27.35 -11.48
C ILE A 597 28.95 27.19 -12.81
N MET A 598 27.81 26.50 -12.75
CA MET A 598 26.91 26.32 -13.90
C MET A 598 25.58 27.01 -13.59
N VAL A 599 25.26 28.02 -14.36
CA VAL A 599 23.99 28.77 -14.21
C VAL A 599 22.95 28.14 -15.11
N LEU A 600 21.87 27.67 -14.48
CA LEU A 600 20.73 27.05 -15.17
C LEU A 600 19.56 28.03 -15.25
N GLU A 601 18.99 28.16 -16.43
CA GLU A 601 17.74 28.86 -16.65
C GLU A 601 16.88 28.10 -17.68
N GLN A 602 15.62 27.86 -17.34
CA GLN A 602 14.64 27.16 -18.20
C GLN A 602 15.20 25.84 -18.79
N GLY A 603 15.93 25.06 -18.00
CA GLY A 603 16.46 23.77 -18.42
C GLY A 603 17.69 23.82 -19.32
N ARG A 604 18.37 24.95 -19.41
CA ARG A 604 19.62 25.13 -20.18
C ARG A 604 20.73 25.65 -19.29
N ILE A 605 21.97 25.25 -19.56
CA ILE A 605 23.15 25.90 -18.96
C ILE A 605 23.44 27.15 -19.83
N ILE A 606 23.28 28.32 -19.20
CA ILE A 606 23.44 29.62 -19.90
C ILE A 606 24.79 30.26 -19.65
N GLU A 607 25.41 29.98 -18.49
CA GLU A 607 26.74 30.47 -18.13
C GLU A 607 27.52 29.36 -17.43
N ARG A 608 28.84 29.37 -17.63
CA ARG A 608 29.78 28.44 -17.02
C ARG A 608 31.14 29.09 -16.81
N GLY A 609 31.67 29.05 -15.60
CA GLY A 609 32.98 29.60 -15.27
C GLY A 609 33.29 29.53 -13.79
N SER A 610 34.43 30.10 -13.38
CA SER A 610 34.74 30.36 -11.97
C SER A 610 33.91 31.53 -11.44
N HIS A 611 33.93 31.75 -10.12
CA HIS A 611 33.29 32.91 -9.51
C HIS A 611 33.78 34.25 -10.12
N ASP A 612 35.11 34.38 -10.28
CA ASP A 612 35.71 35.63 -10.74
C ASP A 612 35.39 35.89 -12.23
N ASP A 613 35.44 34.84 -13.07
CA ASP A 613 35.09 34.94 -14.50
C ASP A 613 33.63 35.41 -14.67
N LEU A 614 32.69 34.77 -13.96
CA LEU A 614 31.26 35.09 -14.07
C LEU A 614 30.89 36.45 -13.44
N ILE A 615 31.66 36.97 -12.50
CA ILE A 615 31.50 38.33 -11.98
C ILE A 615 31.96 39.36 -13.03
N GLU A 616 33.08 39.10 -13.76
CA GLU A 616 33.56 39.97 -14.83
C GLU A 616 32.60 40.01 -16.01
N GLU A 617 31.99 38.89 -16.37
CA GLU A 617 31.00 38.78 -17.44
C GLU A 617 29.72 39.59 -17.20
N GLN A 618 29.41 39.95 -15.92
CA GLN A 618 28.24 40.71 -15.50
C GLN A 618 26.91 40.13 -16.02
N GLY A 619 26.86 38.80 -16.23
CA GLY A 619 25.72 38.09 -16.75
C GLY A 619 24.66 37.74 -15.70
N ARG A 620 23.96 36.61 -15.90
CA ARG A 620 22.91 36.15 -14.99
C ARG A 620 23.42 35.77 -13.60
N TYR A 621 24.63 35.17 -13.54
CA TYR A 621 25.28 34.90 -12.26
C TYR A 621 25.53 36.17 -11.43
N TYR A 622 26.04 37.21 -12.06
CA TYR A 622 26.27 38.51 -11.41
C TYR A 622 24.98 39.08 -10.79
N GLN A 623 23.86 39.00 -11.55
CA GLN A 623 22.56 39.44 -11.08
C GLN A 623 22.07 38.62 -9.87
N LEU A 624 22.22 37.28 -9.91
CA LEU A 624 21.86 36.41 -8.80
C LEU A 624 22.74 36.66 -7.56
N TYR A 625 24.01 36.93 -7.76
CA TYR A 625 24.98 37.16 -6.68
C TYR A 625 24.79 38.52 -6.01
N THR A 626 24.61 39.59 -6.78
CA THR A 626 24.48 40.98 -6.27
C THR A 626 23.07 41.34 -5.85
N GLY A 627 22.06 40.57 -6.26
CA GLY A 627 20.63 40.88 -6.05
C GLY A 627 20.12 42.04 -6.94
N ASN A 628 20.94 42.54 -7.85
CA ASN A 628 20.53 43.60 -8.78
C ASN A 628 19.70 43.02 -9.93
N LYS A 629 18.48 43.51 -10.07
CA LYS A 629 17.71 43.27 -11.31
C LYS A 629 18.28 44.19 -12.41
N ALA A 630 18.64 43.64 -13.54
CA ALA A 630 18.95 44.43 -14.73
C ALA A 630 17.74 45.21 -15.22
#